data_6e160fd4e97bafb5a223958b0907c80c
#
_entry.id   6e160fd4e97bafb5a223958b0907c80c
#
_cell.length_a   1.000
_cell.length_b   1.000
_cell.length_c   1.000
_cell.angle_alpha   90.00
_cell.angle_beta   90.00
_cell.angle_gamma   90.00
#
_symmetry.space_group_name_H-M   'P 1'
#
loop_
_entity.id
_entity.type
_entity.pdbx_description
1 polymer ?
#
loop_
_entity_poly.entity_id
_entity_poly.type
_entity_poly.pdbx_seq_one_letter_code
_entity_poly.pdbx_strand_id
1 'polypeptide(L)'
;MAIILASQSPRRKELLGKIVKKFQTMPAEIDESVVGEVSPEEYVLDMAQKKAQLICKRNPDNLVIGSDTIVAVGNEILGKPASDAEAFAMLRKLSGSSHLVHTSVYMMNPNQIEQQVVSAEVTFFDLTDEEINEYLATGEHLDKAGAYGIQGQGSLLVEKITGDYFAIVGFPVAQVKRMLAKFK
;
A
#
# COMPACT_ATOMS: atom_id res chain seq x y z
N MET A 1 17.57 13.17 15.37
CA MET A 1 17.26 12.04 14.48
C MET A 1 16.30 12.56 13.41
N ALA A 2 16.65 12.47 12.12
CA ALA A 2 15.77 12.83 11.04
C ALA A 2 14.84 11.65 10.71
N ILE A 3 13.69 11.95 10.07
CA ILE A 3 12.74 10.92 9.61
C ILE A 3 12.90 10.77 8.10
N ILE A 4 13.00 9.53 7.63
CA ILE A 4 13.10 9.18 6.20
C ILE A 4 11.98 8.24 5.85
N LEU A 5 11.19 8.60 4.82
CA LEU A 5 10.19 7.73 4.21
C LEU A 5 10.85 6.97 3.05
N ALA A 6 10.98 5.66 3.18
CA ALA A 6 11.55 4.77 2.16
C ALA A 6 10.50 4.44 1.08
N SER A 7 10.08 5.45 0.31
CA SER A 7 9.02 5.30 -0.69
C SER A 7 9.07 6.40 -1.75
N GLN A 8 8.68 6.04 -2.99
CA GLN A 8 8.43 6.99 -4.08
C GLN A 8 6.96 7.43 -4.16
N SER A 9 6.06 6.80 -3.39
CA SER A 9 4.63 7.06 -3.47
C SER A 9 4.27 8.49 -3.07
N PRO A 10 3.70 9.30 -3.97
CA PRO A 10 3.26 10.66 -3.64
C PRO A 10 2.15 10.67 -2.58
N ARG A 11 1.29 9.64 -2.57
CA ARG A 11 0.23 9.48 -1.57
C ARG A 11 0.80 9.26 -0.17
N ARG A 12 1.79 8.38 -0.02
CA ARG A 12 2.47 8.16 1.27
C ARG A 12 3.16 9.40 1.77
N LYS A 13 3.82 10.15 0.87
CA LYS A 13 4.45 11.44 1.19
C LYS A 13 3.42 12.44 1.70
N GLU A 14 2.30 12.61 1.00
CA GLU A 14 1.22 13.49 1.41
C GLU A 14 0.67 13.11 2.78
N LEU A 15 0.37 11.82 2.98
CA LEU A 15 -0.21 11.31 4.23
C LEU A 15 0.74 11.45 5.42
N LEU A 16 2.04 11.16 5.25
CA LEU A 16 3.03 11.40 6.29
C LEU A 16 3.14 12.89 6.63
N GLY A 17 3.04 13.77 5.63
CA GLY A 17 3.05 15.22 5.80
C GLY A 17 1.92 15.77 6.70
N LYS A 18 0.81 15.02 6.87
CA LYS A 18 -0.27 15.40 7.80
C LYS A 18 0.14 15.27 9.28
N ILE A 19 1.14 14.44 9.58
CA ILE A 19 1.55 14.13 10.97
C ILE A 19 3.01 14.48 11.28
N VAL A 20 3.85 14.65 10.26
CA VAL A 20 5.27 14.99 10.39
C VAL A 20 5.59 16.21 9.52
N LYS A 21 6.05 17.29 10.14
CA LYS A 21 6.34 18.56 9.43
C LYS A 21 7.63 18.51 8.59
N LYS A 22 8.63 17.73 9.03
CA LYS A 22 9.95 17.65 8.37
C LYS A 22 10.37 16.18 8.25
N PHE A 23 10.50 15.71 7.04
CA PHE A 23 11.04 14.39 6.71
C PHE A 23 11.63 14.41 5.29
N GLN A 24 12.43 13.40 4.99
CA GLN A 24 12.98 13.16 3.66
C GLN A 24 12.27 11.98 3.01
N THR A 25 12.23 11.94 1.68
CA THR A 25 11.79 10.75 0.93
C THR A 25 12.98 10.18 0.18
N MET A 26 13.20 8.88 0.31
CA MET A 26 14.24 8.16 -0.43
C MET A 26 13.62 6.92 -1.07
N PRO A 27 13.74 6.75 -2.40
CA PRO A 27 13.26 5.55 -3.06
C PRO A 27 14.03 4.31 -2.55
N ALA A 28 13.28 3.24 -2.33
CA ALA A 28 13.84 1.95 -1.98
C ALA A 28 13.48 0.95 -3.09
N GLU A 29 14.44 0.70 -3.97
CA GLU A 29 14.29 -0.30 -5.04
C GLU A 29 14.69 -1.65 -4.48
N ILE A 30 13.71 -2.54 -4.35
CA ILE A 30 13.86 -3.91 -3.87
C ILE A 30 13.25 -4.87 -4.87
N ASP A 31 13.66 -6.13 -4.80
CA ASP A 31 12.96 -7.21 -5.49
C ASP A 31 11.64 -7.49 -4.76
N GLU A 32 10.52 -7.28 -5.47
CA GLU A 32 9.16 -7.50 -4.98
C GLU A 32 8.62 -8.89 -5.39
N SER A 33 9.45 -9.79 -5.90
CA SER A 33 9.03 -11.14 -6.25
C SER A 33 8.59 -11.93 -5.02
N VAL A 34 7.50 -12.70 -5.18
CA VAL A 34 7.03 -13.63 -4.16
C VAL A 34 7.91 -14.87 -4.18
N VAL A 35 8.53 -15.20 -3.07
CA VAL A 35 9.32 -16.43 -2.92
C VAL A 35 8.63 -17.35 -1.93
N GLY A 36 8.17 -18.52 -2.41
CA GLY A 36 7.49 -19.51 -1.58
C GLY A 36 6.02 -19.23 -1.30
N GLU A 37 5.42 -20.04 -0.45
CA GLU A 37 4.05 -19.85 0.04
C GLU A 37 4.09 -18.96 1.27
N VAL A 38 3.65 -17.71 1.11
CA VAL A 38 3.55 -16.71 2.19
C VAL A 38 2.13 -16.15 2.20
N SER A 39 1.63 -15.81 3.38
CA SER A 39 0.36 -15.09 3.48
C SER A 39 0.49 -13.66 2.94
N PRO A 40 -0.63 -13.05 2.48
CA PRO A 40 -0.62 -11.65 2.04
C PRO A 40 -0.05 -10.68 3.10
N GLU A 41 -0.36 -10.91 4.38
CA GLU A 41 0.11 -10.10 5.49
C GLU A 41 1.63 -10.24 5.71
N GLU A 42 2.15 -11.46 5.64
CA GLU A 42 3.60 -11.71 5.74
C GLU A 42 4.35 -11.08 4.58
N TYR A 43 3.83 -11.24 3.36
CA TYR A 43 4.43 -10.64 2.17
C TYR A 43 4.51 -9.12 2.26
N VAL A 44 3.37 -8.46 2.55
CA VAL A 44 3.34 -6.99 2.59
C VAL A 44 4.24 -6.44 3.70
N LEU A 45 4.38 -7.15 4.82
CA LEU A 45 5.27 -6.77 5.91
C LEU A 45 6.74 -6.94 5.53
N ASP A 46 7.11 -8.05 4.88
CA ASP A 46 8.47 -8.28 4.38
C ASP A 46 8.90 -7.20 3.39
N MET A 47 8.00 -6.78 2.48
CA MET A 47 8.27 -5.68 1.55
C MET A 47 8.55 -4.36 2.27
N ALA A 48 7.76 -4.00 3.27
CA ALA A 48 8.00 -2.79 4.06
C ALA A 48 9.32 -2.87 4.84
N GLN A 49 9.62 -4.04 5.42
CA GLN A 49 10.87 -4.30 6.12
C GLN A 49 12.08 -4.15 5.21
N LYS A 50 12.08 -4.81 4.05
CA LYS A 50 13.17 -4.73 3.06
C LYS A 50 13.42 -3.27 2.61
N LYS A 51 12.33 -2.52 2.34
CA LYS A 51 12.41 -1.09 1.98
C LYS A 51 13.05 -0.27 3.10
N ALA A 52 12.63 -0.46 4.34
CA ALA A 52 13.20 0.25 5.48
C ALA A 52 14.67 -0.11 5.71
N GLN A 53 15.01 -1.40 5.69
CA GLN A 53 16.39 -1.87 5.90
C GLN A 53 17.37 -1.37 4.85
N LEU A 54 16.94 -1.33 3.56
CA LEU A 54 17.79 -0.84 2.47
C LEU A 54 18.20 0.62 2.70
N ILE A 55 17.26 1.46 3.12
CA ILE A 55 17.52 2.89 3.37
C ILE A 55 18.25 3.08 4.69
N CYS A 56 17.94 2.31 5.74
CA CYS A 56 18.60 2.38 7.04
C CYS A 56 20.09 2.06 6.96
N LYS A 57 20.52 1.09 6.14
CA LYS A 57 21.93 0.77 5.91
C LYS A 57 22.74 1.97 5.44
N ARG A 58 22.13 2.90 4.71
CA ARG A 58 22.76 4.12 4.18
C ARG A 58 22.59 5.32 5.11
N ASN A 59 21.69 5.23 6.08
CA ASN A 59 21.27 6.30 6.98
C ASN A 59 21.10 5.77 8.42
N PRO A 60 22.13 5.21 9.05
CA PRO A 60 22.00 4.43 10.29
C PRO A 60 21.48 5.25 11.48
N ASP A 61 21.74 6.56 11.54
CA ASP A 61 21.37 7.42 12.67
C ASP A 61 19.95 8.01 12.57
N ASN A 62 19.16 7.58 11.57
CA ASN A 62 17.84 8.13 11.30
C ASN A 62 16.71 7.13 11.60
N LEU A 63 15.51 7.67 11.81
CA LEU A 63 14.28 6.85 11.81
C LEU A 63 13.83 6.64 10.37
N VAL A 64 13.83 5.40 9.91
CA VAL A 64 13.39 5.03 8.58
C VAL A 64 12.01 4.38 8.65
N ILE A 65 11.11 4.82 7.79
CA ILE A 65 9.74 4.29 7.64
C ILE A 65 9.62 3.63 6.28
N GLY A 66 9.51 2.31 6.26
CA GLY A 66 9.10 1.51 5.10
C GLY A 66 7.59 1.27 5.14
N SER A 67 6.98 1.18 3.97
CA SER A 67 5.56 0.82 3.84
C SER A 67 5.31 0.15 2.50
N ASP A 68 4.39 -0.80 2.50
CA ASP A 68 3.90 -1.45 1.30
C ASP A 68 2.39 -1.65 1.34
N THR A 69 1.77 -1.86 0.17
CA THR A 69 0.31 -2.04 0.05
C THR A 69 0.02 -3.03 -1.05
N ILE A 70 -0.82 -4.01 -0.74
CA ILE A 70 -1.29 -5.03 -1.68
C ILE A 70 -2.81 -5.16 -1.62
N VAL A 71 -3.37 -5.67 -2.71
CA VAL A 71 -4.75 -6.16 -2.80
C VAL A 71 -4.71 -7.68 -2.79
N ALA A 72 -5.59 -8.32 -2.02
CA ALA A 72 -5.65 -9.77 -1.95
C ALA A 72 -7.09 -10.30 -2.04
N VAL A 73 -7.27 -11.38 -2.79
CA VAL A 73 -8.52 -12.17 -2.85
C VAL A 73 -8.20 -13.55 -2.25
N GLY A 74 -8.66 -13.79 -1.02
CA GLY A 74 -8.16 -14.93 -0.26
C GLY A 74 -6.65 -14.81 -0.07
N ASN A 75 -5.90 -15.85 -0.45
CA ASN A 75 -4.42 -15.83 -0.41
C ASN A 75 -3.77 -15.36 -1.71
N GLU A 76 -4.54 -15.02 -2.73
CA GLU A 76 -4.00 -14.55 -4.00
C GLU A 76 -3.71 -13.04 -3.92
N ILE A 77 -2.46 -12.68 -4.12
CA ILE A 77 -2.01 -11.29 -4.16
C ILE A 77 -2.19 -10.76 -5.59
N LEU A 78 -2.96 -9.69 -5.74
CA LEU A 78 -3.09 -8.95 -6.98
C LEU A 78 -2.07 -7.81 -7.01
N GLY A 79 -1.04 -7.98 -7.81
CA GLY A 79 0.01 -6.98 -8.01
C GLY A 79 -0.43 -5.83 -8.92
N LYS A 80 0.54 -5.08 -9.43
CA LYS A 80 0.31 -4.06 -10.44
C LYS A 80 0.11 -4.74 -11.80
N PRO A 81 -0.91 -4.35 -12.58
CA PRO A 81 -1.12 -4.95 -13.90
C PRO A 81 0.00 -4.55 -14.87
N ALA A 82 0.45 -5.51 -15.67
CA ALA A 82 1.44 -5.28 -16.72
C ALA A 82 0.82 -4.80 -18.04
N SER A 83 -0.52 -4.89 -18.17
CA SER A 83 -1.27 -4.48 -19.36
C SER A 83 -2.72 -4.13 -19.01
N ASP A 84 -3.43 -3.44 -19.93
CA ASP A 84 -4.86 -3.17 -19.78
C ASP A 84 -5.68 -4.47 -19.74
N ALA A 85 -5.27 -5.49 -20.47
CA ALA A 85 -5.94 -6.80 -20.45
C ALA A 85 -5.85 -7.46 -19.07
N GLU A 86 -4.69 -7.38 -18.42
CA GLU A 86 -4.49 -7.88 -17.06
C GLU A 86 -5.27 -7.03 -16.05
N ALA A 87 -5.26 -5.70 -16.21
CA ALA A 87 -6.05 -4.79 -15.39
C ALA A 87 -7.54 -5.11 -15.49
N PHE A 88 -8.05 -5.34 -16.70
CA PHE A 88 -9.45 -5.77 -16.92
C PHE A 88 -9.76 -7.06 -16.19
N ALA A 89 -8.90 -8.08 -16.31
CA ALA A 89 -9.08 -9.37 -15.64
C ALA A 89 -9.09 -9.23 -14.11
N MET A 90 -8.21 -8.37 -13.54
CA MET A 90 -8.20 -8.07 -12.12
C MET A 90 -9.51 -7.41 -11.67
N LEU A 91 -9.98 -6.36 -12.36
CA LEU A 91 -11.22 -5.66 -12.03
C LEU A 91 -12.44 -6.58 -12.17
N ARG A 92 -12.47 -7.42 -13.19
CA ARG A 92 -13.52 -8.43 -13.36
C ARG A 92 -13.54 -9.44 -12.21
N LYS A 93 -12.38 -9.85 -11.71
CA LYS A 93 -12.25 -10.73 -10.54
C LYS A 93 -12.77 -10.06 -9.26
N LEU A 94 -12.57 -8.76 -9.10
CA LEU A 94 -13.03 -7.98 -7.94
C LEU A 94 -14.52 -7.61 -8.00
N SER A 95 -15.10 -7.56 -9.20
CA SER A 95 -16.49 -7.19 -9.44
C SER A 95 -17.46 -8.03 -8.61
N GLY A 96 -18.46 -7.39 -7.98
CA GLY A 96 -19.53 -8.03 -7.21
C GLY A 96 -19.04 -8.78 -5.97
N SER A 97 -17.81 -8.51 -5.49
CA SER A 97 -17.23 -9.26 -4.37
C SER A 97 -16.46 -8.35 -3.42
N SER A 98 -16.10 -8.89 -2.25
CA SER A 98 -15.22 -8.26 -1.29
C SER A 98 -13.81 -8.79 -1.41
N HIS A 99 -12.84 -7.91 -1.21
CA HIS A 99 -11.42 -8.22 -1.15
C HIS A 99 -10.73 -7.45 -0.03
N LEU A 100 -9.52 -7.84 0.32
CA LEU A 100 -8.73 -7.17 1.35
C LEU A 100 -7.64 -6.30 0.72
N VAL A 101 -7.45 -5.14 1.33
CA VAL A 101 -6.29 -4.29 1.11
C VAL A 101 -5.45 -4.35 2.38
N HIS A 102 -4.23 -4.83 2.26
CA HIS A 102 -3.27 -4.87 3.36
C HIS A 102 -2.21 -3.79 3.16
N THR A 103 -2.02 -2.95 4.15
CA THR A 103 -0.94 -1.98 4.18
C THR A 103 -0.09 -2.21 5.41
N SER A 104 1.20 -2.39 5.19
CA SER A 104 2.19 -2.53 6.24
C SER A 104 2.96 -1.24 6.46
N VAL A 105 3.39 -1.06 7.69
CA VAL A 105 4.36 -0.03 8.09
C VAL A 105 5.44 -0.69 8.93
N TYR A 106 6.68 -0.46 8.57
CA TYR A 106 7.86 -0.91 9.28
C TYR A 106 8.74 0.30 9.60
N MET A 107 8.93 0.58 10.88
CA MET A 107 9.74 1.70 11.37
C MET A 107 10.96 1.17 12.10
N MET A 108 12.12 1.69 11.79
CA MET A 108 13.34 1.29 12.46
C MET A 108 14.34 2.43 12.64
N ASN A 109 15.03 2.39 13.75
CA ASN A 109 16.26 3.12 14.03
C ASN A 109 17.28 2.15 14.66
N PRO A 110 18.51 2.58 15.06
CA PRO A 110 19.50 1.67 15.65
C PRO A 110 19.06 0.91 16.90
N ASN A 111 18.09 1.45 17.65
CA ASN A 111 17.74 0.96 18.98
C ASN A 111 16.37 0.30 19.04
N GLN A 112 15.51 0.53 18.04
CA GLN A 112 14.11 0.14 18.12
C GLN A 112 13.52 -0.17 16.75
N ILE A 113 12.61 -1.15 16.73
CA ILE A 113 11.78 -1.52 15.58
C ILE A 113 10.32 -1.51 16.03
N GLU A 114 9.46 -0.93 15.20
CA GLU A 114 8.00 -1.03 15.30
C GLU A 114 7.43 -1.45 13.95
N GLN A 115 6.48 -2.37 13.96
CA GLN A 115 5.86 -2.86 12.74
C GLN A 115 4.38 -3.13 12.94
N GLN A 116 3.60 -2.92 11.88
CA GLN A 116 2.18 -3.21 11.89
C GLN A 116 1.66 -3.47 10.47
N VAL A 117 0.72 -4.40 10.34
CA VAL A 117 -0.13 -4.56 9.16
C VAL A 117 -1.53 -4.09 9.51
N VAL A 118 -2.12 -3.28 8.65
CA VAL A 118 -3.49 -2.79 8.75
C VAL A 118 -4.25 -3.27 7.54
N SER A 119 -5.31 -4.04 7.79
CA SER A 119 -6.17 -4.62 6.76
C SER A 119 -7.51 -3.88 6.73
N ALA A 120 -8.00 -3.63 5.53
CA ALA A 120 -9.33 -3.07 5.30
C ALA A 120 -10.02 -3.85 4.19
N GLU A 121 -11.33 -4.03 4.31
CA GLU A 121 -12.15 -4.70 3.30
C GLU A 121 -12.76 -3.68 2.35
N VAL A 122 -12.73 -3.99 1.06
CA VAL A 122 -13.38 -3.21 0.01
C VAL A 122 -14.33 -4.13 -0.74
N THR A 123 -15.58 -3.70 -0.90
CA THR A 123 -16.60 -4.38 -1.69
C THR A 123 -16.88 -3.59 -2.95
N PHE A 124 -16.83 -4.24 -4.10
CA PHE A 124 -17.16 -3.64 -5.39
C PHE A 124 -18.62 -3.90 -5.75
N PHE A 125 -19.23 -2.94 -6.44
CA PHE A 125 -20.45 -3.21 -7.20
C PHE A 125 -20.24 -4.34 -8.20
N ASP A 126 -21.33 -4.97 -8.64
CA ASP A 126 -21.29 -5.86 -9.81
C ASP A 126 -21.13 -4.98 -11.06
N LEU A 127 -19.93 -5.02 -11.65
CA LEU A 127 -19.50 -4.12 -12.73
C LEU A 127 -19.80 -4.74 -14.09
N THR A 128 -20.30 -3.93 -15.01
CA THR A 128 -20.38 -4.28 -16.44
C THR A 128 -19.01 -4.18 -17.10
N ASP A 129 -18.86 -4.77 -18.31
CA ASP A 129 -17.65 -4.63 -19.09
C ASP A 129 -17.41 -3.17 -19.52
N GLU A 130 -18.50 -2.44 -19.77
CA GLU A 130 -18.47 -1.03 -20.11
C GLU A 130 -17.89 -0.19 -18.97
N GLU A 131 -18.37 -0.38 -17.73
CA GLU A 131 -17.87 0.34 -16.55
C GLU A 131 -16.39 0.08 -16.30
N ILE A 132 -15.95 -1.17 -16.47
CA ILE A 132 -14.52 -1.51 -16.36
C ILE A 132 -13.71 -0.79 -17.45
N ASN A 133 -14.16 -0.83 -18.70
CA ASN A 133 -13.46 -0.18 -19.81
C ASN A 133 -13.43 1.34 -19.66
N GLU A 134 -14.52 1.97 -19.20
CA GLU A 134 -14.56 3.40 -18.90
C GLU A 134 -13.53 3.77 -17.84
N TYR A 135 -13.42 2.99 -16.77
CA TYR A 135 -12.41 3.21 -15.75
C TYR A 135 -10.99 3.04 -16.30
N LEU A 136 -10.71 1.98 -17.06
CA LEU A 136 -9.39 1.75 -17.65
C LEU A 136 -8.98 2.89 -18.62
N ALA A 137 -9.93 3.48 -19.35
CA ALA A 137 -9.69 4.60 -20.22
C ALA A 137 -9.18 5.86 -19.49
N THR A 138 -9.39 5.97 -18.19
CA THR A 138 -8.83 7.07 -17.37
C THR A 138 -7.33 6.97 -17.15
N GLY A 139 -6.75 5.77 -17.29
CA GLY A 139 -5.35 5.48 -16.96
C GLY A 139 -5.05 5.43 -15.46
N GLU A 140 -6.03 5.59 -14.58
CA GLU A 140 -5.82 5.58 -13.13
C GLU A 140 -5.40 4.22 -12.56
N HIS A 141 -5.61 3.13 -13.31
CA HIS A 141 -5.22 1.77 -12.92
C HIS A 141 -3.71 1.53 -12.94
N LEU A 142 -2.99 2.36 -13.71
CA LEU A 142 -1.54 2.23 -13.86
C LEU A 142 -0.84 2.38 -12.49
N ASP A 143 0.15 1.51 -12.24
CA ASP A 143 0.95 1.49 -11.00
C ASP A 143 0.16 1.23 -9.70
N LYS A 144 -1.03 0.64 -9.78
CA LYS A 144 -1.85 0.30 -8.62
C LYS A 144 -2.04 -1.20 -8.44
N ALA A 145 -1.82 -1.69 -7.24
CA ALA A 145 -2.16 -3.07 -6.86
C ALA A 145 -3.66 -3.31 -7.06
N GLY A 146 -4.03 -4.46 -7.65
CA GLY A 146 -5.41 -4.78 -7.98
C GLY A 146 -6.04 -3.92 -9.07
N ALA A 147 -5.21 -3.15 -9.79
CA ALA A 147 -5.60 -2.29 -10.92
C ALA A 147 -6.58 -1.16 -10.57
N TYR A 148 -6.72 -0.73 -9.30
CA TYR A 148 -7.59 0.41 -8.96
C TYR A 148 -7.03 1.27 -7.81
N GLY A 149 -7.54 2.49 -7.72
CA GLY A 149 -7.31 3.40 -6.59
C GLY A 149 -8.62 3.86 -5.98
N ILE A 150 -8.74 3.83 -4.63
CA ILE A 150 -9.94 4.27 -3.91
C ILE A 150 -10.22 5.77 -4.08
N GLN A 151 -9.20 6.55 -4.45
CA GLN A 151 -9.31 7.96 -4.79
C GLN A 151 -9.61 8.12 -6.29
N GLY A 152 -10.16 9.25 -6.70
CA GLY A 152 -10.48 9.50 -8.11
C GLY A 152 -11.62 8.64 -8.65
N GLN A 153 -11.56 8.26 -9.93
CA GLN A 153 -12.62 7.50 -10.61
C GLN A 153 -12.78 6.07 -10.07
N GLY A 154 -11.72 5.49 -9.51
CA GLY A 154 -11.81 4.17 -8.86
C GLY A 154 -12.78 4.12 -7.69
N SER A 155 -13.13 5.26 -7.09
CA SER A 155 -14.16 5.35 -6.04
C SER A 155 -15.55 4.95 -6.54
N LEU A 156 -15.83 5.09 -7.84
CA LEU A 156 -17.11 4.74 -8.45
C LEU A 156 -17.33 3.23 -8.57
N LEU A 157 -16.27 2.44 -8.48
CA LEU A 157 -16.34 0.98 -8.51
C LEU A 157 -16.71 0.40 -7.14
N VAL A 158 -16.58 1.20 -6.07
CA VAL A 158 -16.66 0.75 -4.68
C VAL A 158 -18.06 0.97 -4.11
N GLU A 159 -18.68 -0.12 -3.67
CA GLU A 159 -19.97 -0.09 -2.96
C GLU A 159 -19.78 0.22 -1.47
N LYS A 160 -18.76 -0.40 -0.84
CA LYS A 160 -18.56 -0.32 0.60
C LYS A 160 -17.10 -0.52 0.98
N ILE A 161 -16.70 0.11 2.07
CA ILE A 161 -15.44 -0.16 2.75
C ILE A 161 -15.69 -0.49 4.23
N THR A 162 -14.84 -1.36 4.79
CA THR A 162 -14.84 -1.69 6.23
C THR A 162 -13.39 -1.65 6.73
N GLY A 163 -13.10 -0.77 7.68
CA GLY A 163 -11.75 -0.59 8.22
C GLY A 163 -11.17 0.80 7.97
N ASP A 164 -9.83 0.89 7.98
CA ASP A 164 -9.11 2.16 7.83
C ASP A 164 -9.01 2.58 6.35
N TYR A 165 -9.72 3.65 5.99
CA TYR A 165 -9.65 4.25 4.65
C TYR A 165 -8.22 4.62 4.24
N PHE A 166 -7.41 5.16 5.15
CA PHE A 166 -6.03 5.55 4.82
C PHE A 166 -5.11 4.34 4.60
N ALA A 167 -5.43 3.17 5.17
CA ALA A 167 -4.75 1.93 4.80
C ALA A 167 -5.06 1.56 3.34
N ILE A 168 -6.31 1.74 2.85
CA ILE A 168 -6.67 1.51 1.45
C ILE A 168 -5.93 2.49 0.53
N VAL A 169 -5.80 3.75 0.93
CA VAL A 169 -5.00 4.76 0.18
C VAL A 169 -3.51 4.40 0.16
N GLY A 170 -3.03 3.64 1.15
CA GLY A 170 -1.69 3.10 1.20
C GLY A 170 -0.79 3.59 2.35
N PHE A 171 -1.37 4.23 3.40
CA PHE A 171 -0.62 4.65 4.59
C PHE A 171 -1.54 4.94 5.78
N PRO A 172 -1.66 4.06 6.79
CA PRO A 172 -2.60 4.18 7.89
C PRO A 172 -2.17 5.26 8.90
N VAL A 173 -2.53 6.51 8.61
CA VAL A 173 -2.02 7.73 9.27
C VAL A 173 -2.17 7.70 10.80
N ALA A 174 -3.32 7.23 11.29
CA ALA A 174 -3.59 7.17 12.73
C ALA A 174 -2.65 6.19 13.44
N GLN A 175 -2.42 5.02 12.85
CA GLN A 175 -1.51 4.01 13.39
C GLN A 175 -0.06 4.48 13.31
N VAL A 176 0.35 5.05 12.17
CA VAL A 176 1.69 5.64 11.99
C VAL A 176 1.97 6.70 13.05
N LYS A 177 1.03 7.57 13.35
CA LYS A 177 1.18 8.58 14.42
C LYS A 177 1.41 7.93 15.80
N ARG A 178 0.71 6.85 16.12
CA ARG A 178 0.87 6.10 17.37
C ARG A 178 2.22 5.38 17.44
N MET A 179 2.66 4.77 16.33
CA MET A 179 3.97 4.13 16.23
C MET A 179 5.10 5.14 16.41
N LEU A 180 5.02 6.31 15.74
CA LEU A 180 6.00 7.39 15.89
C LEU A 180 6.14 7.89 17.34
N ALA A 181 5.08 7.87 18.12
CA ALA A 181 5.13 8.29 19.52
C ALA A 181 6.00 7.40 20.40
N LYS A 182 6.31 6.17 19.96
CA LYS A 182 7.19 5.23 20.66
C LYS A 182 8.68 5.51 20.42
N PHE A 183 9.02 6.27 19.37
CA PHE A 183 10.41 6.66 19.02
C PHE A 183 10.82 8.01 19.62
N LYS A 184 10.48 8.24 20.86
CA LYS A 184 10.82 9.48 21.58
C LYS A 184 12.14 9.35 22.30
#